data_9b7023b19c66fdef8cebc85d097b3b77
#
_entry.id   9b7023b19c66fdef8cebc85d097b3b77
#
_cell.length_a   1.000
_cell.length_b   1.000
_cell.length_c   1.000
_cell.angle_alpha   90.00
_cell.angle_beta   90.00
_cell.angle_gamma   90.00
#
_symmetry.space_group_name_H-M   'P 1'
#
loop_
_entity.id
_entity.type
_entity.pdbx_description
1 polymer ?
#
loop_
_entity_poly.entity_id
_entity_poly.type
_entity_poly.pdbx_seq_one_letter_code
_entity_poly.pdbx_strand_id
1 'polypeptide(L)'
;MERDELAEKIREIGFSCTRCGVCCRDTEGDANLVMVFPAEIDELARGTGHKADDFISPYTEKIPNLGGGSITFEWCLKRTREGCIFFDGMRCTAYPSRPWICRTYPFMLSREGLSLSPCEGIGTEISRNEAEEIAGLLIARKAAEEEEEEQVRTHLSSHSIPIGKDVLIDGTGVRVI
;
A
#
# COMPACT_ATOMS: atom_id res chain seq x y z
N MET A 1 4.09 15.73 -12.50
CA MET A 1 3.95 15.01 -13.80
C MET A 1 2.47 14.98 -14.12
N GLU A 2 2.11 15.48 -15.29
CA GLU A 2 0.72 15.47 -15.74
C GLU A 2 0.29 14.04 -16.11
N ARG A 3 -1.04 13.77 -16.02
CA ARG A 3 -1.58 12.42 -16.26
C ARG A 3 -1.24 11.87 -17.65
N ASP A 4 -1.33 12.70 -18.68
CA ASP A 4 -1.08 12.26 -20.06
C ASP A 4 0.41 11.92 -20.29
N GLU A 5 1.33 12.70 -19.70
CA GLU A 5 2.77 12.41 -19.73
C GLU A 5 3.08 11.09 -19.00
N LEU A 6 2.43 10.87 -17.87
CA LEU A 6 2.60 9.63 -17.10
C LEU A 6 2.07 8.42 -17.85
N ALA A 7 0.90 8.54 -18.46
CA ALA A 7 0.29 7.48 -19.27
C ALA A 7 1.17 7.13 -20.48
N GLU A 8 1.76 8.12 -21.14
CA GLU A 8 2.66 7.86 -22.28
C GLU A 8 3.92 7.11 -21.83
N LYS A 9 4.54 7.49 -20.71
CA LYS A 9 5.68 6.76 -20.14
C LYS A 9 5.33 5.31 -19.80
N ILE A 10 4.15 5.08 -19.19
CA ILE A 10 3.67 3.73 -18.89
C ILE A 10 3.48 2.93 -20.17
N ARG A 11 2.93 3.55 -21.21
CA ARG A 11 2.73 2.92 -22.52
C ARG A 11 4.05 2.54 -23.20
N GLU A 12 5.06 3.42 -23.13
CA GLU A 12 6.41 3.15 -23.66
C GLU A 12 7.10 1.98 -22.92
N ILE A 13 6.92 1.89 -21.60
CA ILE A 13 7.44 0.80 -20.79
C ILE A 13 6.72 -0.51 -21.12
N GLY A 14 5.40 -0.44 -21.27
CA GLY A 14 4.55 -1.61 -21.48
C GLY A 14 4.39 -2.48 -20.24
N PHE A 15 3.16 -2.94 -19.98
CA PHE A 15 2.90 -3.82 -18.84
C PHE A 15 1.57 -4.56 -18.98
N SER A 16 1.59 -5.86 -18.68
CA SER A 16 0.36 -6.65 -18.47
C SER A 16 0.56 -7.61 -17.31
N CYS A 17 -0.36 -7.61 -16.35
CA CYS A 17 -0.29 -8.47 -15.19
C CYS A 17 -0.56 -9.93 -15.56
N THR A 18 0.45 -10.79 -15.49
CA THR A 18 0.37 -12.24 -15.75
C THR A 18 -0.30 -13.02 -14.62
N ARG A 19 -0.62 -12.36 -13.49
CA ARG A 19 -1.16 -12.96 -12.26
C ARG A 19 -0.27 -14.09 -11.68
N CYS A 20 1.04 -14.02 -11.91
CA CYS A 20 2.01 -15.02 -11.44
C CYS A 20 2.15 -15.12 -9.91
N GLY A 21 1.61 -14.15 -9.16
CA GLY A 21 1.63 -14.13 -7.70
C GLY A 21 2.98 -13.77 -7.07
N VAL A 22 4.02 -13.46 -7.85
CA VAL A 22 5.36 -13.13 -7.33
C VAL A 22 5.31 -11.93 -6.37
N CYS A 23 4.54 -10.89 -6.69
CA CYS A 23 4.33 -9.73 -5.80
C CYS A 23 3.57 -10.05 -4.50
N CYS A 24 2.93 -11.22 -4.40
CA CYS A 24 2.20 -11.67 -3.22
C CYS A 24 2.97 -12.68 -2.38
N ARG A 25 3.98 -13.36 -2.96
CA ARG A 25 4.74 -14.42 -2.29
C ARG A 25 5.65 -13.84 -1.22
N ASP A 26 6.09 -14.71 -0.33
CA ASP A 26 7.11 -14.34 0.62
C ASP A 26 8.46 -14.21 -0.08
N THR A 27 9.13 -13.11 0.19
CA THR A 27 10.52 -12.89 -0.15
C THR A 27 11.27 -12.60 1.13
N GLU A 28 12.55 -12.88 1.17
CA GLU A 28 13.37 -12.63 2.34
C GLU A 28 13.28 -11.15 2.78
N GLY A 29 12.90 -10.92 4.04
CA GLY A 29 12.75 -9.60 4.65
C GLY A 29 11.41 -8.92 4.36
N ASP A 30 11.38 -7.58 4.50
CA ASP A 30 10.19 -6.73 4.36
C ASP A 30 9.87 -6.34 2.90
N ALA A 31 10.50 -7.00 1.93
CA ALA A 31 10.50 -6.58 0.53
C ALA A 31 9.11 -6.52 -0.14
N ASN A 32 8.10 -7.23 0.39
CA ASN A 32 6.75 -7.26 -0.17
C ASN A 32 5.68 -6.90 0.88
N LEU A 33 6.01 -6.05 1.85
CA LEU A 33 5.00 -5.49 2.75
C LEU A 33 4.06 -4.58 1.96
N VAL A 34 2.78 -4.80 2.16
CA VAL A 34 1.71 -4.03 1.54
C VAL A 34 1.15 -3.08 2.58
N MET A 35 1.55 -1.82 2.49
CA MET A 35 1.02 -0.75 3.32
C MET A 35 -0.39 -0.40 2.86
N VAL A 36 -1.27 -0.13 3.82
CA VAL A 36 -2.68 0.17 3.55
C VAL A 36 -3.17 1.34 4.41
N PHE A 37 -3.93 2.22 3.81
CA PHE A 37 -4.59 3.33 4.50
C PHE A 37 -5.92 2.90 5.12
N PRO A 38 -6.44 3.63 6.12
CA PRO A 38 -7.74 3.33 6.71
C PRO A 38 -8.88 3.14 5.71
N ALA A 39 -8.96 3.98 4.67
CA ALA A 39 -9.96 3.87 3.61
C ALA A 39 -9.84 2.57 2.78
N GLU A 40 -8.61 2.11 2.53
CA GLU A 40 -8.35 0.85 1.82
C GLU A 40 -8.68 -0.37 2.69
N ILE A 41 -8.48 -0.27 4.01
CA ILE A 41 -8.87 -1.31 4.98
C ILE A 41 -10.38 -1.53 4.90
N ASP A 42 -11.17 -0.47 4.87
CA ASP A 42 -12.62 -0.54 4.75
C ASP A 42 -13.06 -1.12 3.39
N GLU A 43 -12.38 -0.76 2.31
CA GLU A 43 -12.64 -1.31 0.97
C GLU A 43 -12.34 -2.82 0.92
N LEU A 44 -11.20 -3.23 1.48
CA LEU A 44 -10.83 -4.64 1.59
C LEU A 44 -11.84 -5.43 2.43
N ALA A 45 -12.22 -4.92 3.59
CA ALA A 45 -13.20 -5.57 4.47
C ALA A 45 -14.54 -5.78 3.75
N ARG A 46 -15.04 -4.76 3.05
CA ARG A 46 -16.28 -4.85 2.26
C ARG A 46 -16.16 -5.81 1.08
N GLY A 47 -15.04 -5.76 0.36
CA GLY A 47 -14.83 -6.55 -0.85
C GLY A 47 -14.54 -8.02 -0.59
N THR A 48 -13.95 -8.35 0.57
CA THR A 48 -13.58 -9.73 0.93
C THR A 48 -14.54 -10.38 1.93
N GLY A 49 -15.31 -9.57 2.67
CA GLY A 49 -16.17 -10.05 3.76
C GLY A 49 -15.40 -10.39 5.05
N HIS A 50 -14.10 -10.13 5.11
CA HIS A 50 -13.28 -10.33 6.31
C HIS A 50 -13.35 -9.11 7.23
N LYS A 51 -13.13 -9.32 8.53
CA LYS A 51 -12.93 -8.22 9.47
C LYS A 51 -11.52 -7.66 9.31
N ALA A 52 -11.36 -6.36 9.54
CA ALA A 52 -10.05 -5.69 9.43
C ALA A 52 -8.96 -6.40 10.24
N ASP A 53 -9.25 -6.75 11.49
CA ASP A 53 -8.30 -7.44 12.39
C ASP A 53 -7.83 -8.80 11.86
N ASP A 54 -8.56 -9.42 10.94
CA ASP A 54 -8.14 -10.70 10.37
C ASP A 54 -6.97 -10.53 9.39
N PHE A 55 -6.85 -9.38 8.72
CA PHE A 55 -5.91 -9.20 7.63
C PHE A 55 -4.93 -8.03 7.77
N ILE A 56 -5.10 -7.13 8.76
CA ILE A 56 -4.13 -6.04 9.01
C ILE A 56 -3.32 -6.26 10.28
N SER A 57 -2.15 -5.66 10.32
CA SER A 57 -1.32 -5.47 11.51
C SER A 57 -0.62 -4.11 11.47
N PRO A 58 -0.24 -3.54 12.64
CA PRO A 58 0.64 -2.38 12.65
C PRO A 58 1.94 -2.67 11.91
N TYR A 59 2.49 -1.67 11.23
CA TYR A 59 3.78 -1.79 10.55
C TYR A 59 4.90 -2.12 11.53
N THR A 60 5.88 -2.87 11.05
CA THR A 60 6.96 -3.40 11.87
C THR A 60 7.99 -2.36 12.31
N GLU A 61 8.19 -1.31 11.51
CA GLU A 61 9.02 -0.19 11.93
C GLU A 61 8.34 0.61 13.03
N LYS A 62 9.05 0.74 14.14
CA LYS A 62 8.55 1.42 15.33
C LYS A 62 9.61 2.35 15.88
N ILE A 63 9.20 3.54 16.27
CA ILE A 63 10.06 4.46 17.00
C ILE A 63 9.78 4.33 18.51
N PRO A 64 10.81 4.49 19.38
CA PRO A 64 10.60 4.46 20.83
C PRO A 64 9.64 5.55 21.29
N ASN A 65 8.70 5.20 22.18
CA ASN A 65 7.82 6.13 22.86
C ASN A 65 8.41 6.56 24.21
N LEU A 66 8.04 7.74 24.69
CA LEU A 66 8.44 8.23 26.02
C LEU A 66 7.87 7.32 27.12
N GLY A 67 8.71 7.00 28.12
CA GLY A 67 8.31 6.15 29.23
C GLY A 67 8.14 4.67 28.89
N GLY A 68 8.64 4.23 27.72
CA GLY A 68 8.50 2.86 27.19
C GLY A 68 7.39 2.73 26.14
N GLY A 69 7.31 1.53 25.52
CA GLY A 69 6.41 1.33 24.39
C GLY A 69 6.98 1.85 23.06
N SER A 70 6.15 1.88 22.04
CA SER A 70 6.55 2.23 20.67
C SER A 70 5.47 3.03 19.94
N ILE A 71 5.86 3.74 18.89
CA ILE A 71 4.97 4.45 17.98
C ILE A 71 5.18 3.89 16.57
N THR A 72 4.09 3.60 15.90
CA THR A 72 4.06 3.25 14.47
C THR A 72 3.00 4.10 13.77
N PHE A 73 3.18 4.34 12.47
CA PHE A 73 2.35 5.27 11.69
C PHE A 73 1.50 4.62 10.60
N GLU A 74 1.68 3.33 10.39
CA GLU A 74 1.09 2.68 9.22
C GLU A 74 0.52 1.32 9.57
N TRP A 75 -0.46 0.91 8.77
CA TRP A 75 -0.98 -0.44 8.73
C TRP A 75 -0.39 -1.21 7.56
N CYS A 76 -0.18 -2.51 7.74
CA CYS A 76 0.19 -3.40 6.65
C CYS A 76 -0.71 -4.63 6.61
N LEU A 77 -0.81 -5.24 5.44
CA LEU A 77 -1.46 -6.55 5.33
C LEU A 77 -0.64 -7.60 6.08
N LYS A 78 -1.33 -8.45 6.82
CA LYS A 78 -0.70 -9.60 7.47
C LYS A 78 -0.07 -10.54 6.44
N ARG A 79 0.95 -11.23 6.88
CA ARG A 79 1.66 -12.23 6.09
C ARG A 79 1.54 -13.61 6.74
N THR A 80 1.52 -14.62 5.90
CA THR A 80 1.68 -16.03 6.25
C THR A 80 3.07 -16.50 5.84
N ARG A 81 3.37 -17.77 6.03
CA ARG A 81 4.61 -18.38 5.51
C ARG A 81 4.66 -18.42 3.98
N GLU A 82 3.53 -18.31 3.31
CA GLU A 82 3.44 -18.38 1.85
C GLU A 82 3.40 -16.99 1.20
N GLY A 83 3.26 -15.92 2.01
CA GLY A 83 3.22 -14.54 1.53
C GLY A 83 2.07 -13.72 2.12
N CYS A 84 1.52 -12.82 1.33
CA CYS A 84 0.38 -11.98 1.70
C CYS A 84 -0.81 -12.85 2.17
N ILE A 85 -1.53 -12.41 3.21
CA ILE A 85 -2.72 -13.11 3.75
C ILE A 85 -3.77 -13.46 2.68
N PHE A 86 -3.87 -12.66 1.62
CA PHE A 86 -4.79 -12.88 0.51
C PHE A 86 -4.18 -13.71 -0.64
N PHE A 87 -3.02 -14.30 -0.46
CA PHE A 87 -2.42 -15.20 -1.44
C PHE A 87 -2.77 -16.65 -1.10
N ASP A 88 -3.45 -17.35 -2.01
CA ASP A 88 -3.88 -18.74 -1.83
C ASP A 88 -2.87 -19.79 -2.35
N GLY A 89 -1.64 -19.35 -2.62
CA GLY A 89 -0.58 -20.17 -3.24
C GLY A 89 -0.53 -20.07 -4.76
N MET A 90 -1.58 -19.57 -5.40
CA MET A 90 -1.69 -19.41 -6.85
C MET A 90 -2.03 -17.99 -7.28
N ARG A 91 -2.94 -17.32 -6.55
CA ARG A 91 -3.49 -16.00 -6.93
C ARG A 91 -3.91 -15.19 -5.71
N CYS A 92 -4.16 -13.90 -5.94
CA CYS A 92 -4.73 -13.01 -4.95
C CYS A 92 -6.24 -13.24 -4.85
N THR A 93 -6.75 -13.64 -3.67
CA THR A 93 -8.19 -13.83 -3.41
C THR A 93 -8.94 -12.50 -3.28
N ALA A 94 -8.24 -11.41 -2.92
CA ALA A 94 -8.79 -10.05 -2.86
C ALA A 94 -8.59 -9.25 -4.15
N TYR A 95 -8.37 -9.91 -5.32
CA TYR A 95 -7.95 -9.25 -6.57
C TYR A 95 -8.82 -8.05 -6.97
N PRO A 96 -10.17 -8.07 -6.90
CA PRO A 96 -11.01 -6.90 -7.24
C PRO A 96 -10.84 -5.72 -6.28
N SER A 97 -10.54 -6.00 -5.00
CA SER A 97 -10.45 -5.02 -3.92
C SER A 97 -9.02 -4.75 -3.48
N ARG A 98 -8.04 -5.03 -4.36
CA ARG A 98 -6.62 -4.84 -4.04
C ARG A 98 -6.32 -3.39 -3.62
N PRO A 99 -5.45 -3.18 -2.63
CA PRO A 99 -4.92 -1.86 -2.31
C PRO A 99 -4.28 -1.17 -3.52
N TRP A 100 -4.20 0.14 -3.50
CA TRP A 100 -3.60 0.91 -4.60
C TRP A 100 -2.19 0.46 -4.96
N ILE A 101 -1.35 0.18 -3.95
CA ILE A 101 0.01 -0.33 -4.20
C ILE A 101 0.00 -1.63 -5.03
N CYS A 102 -0.98 -2.52 -4.82
CA CYS A 102 -1.13 -3.75 -5.58
C CYS A 102 -1.77 -3.53 -6.96
N ARG A 103 -2.62 -2.50 -7.11
CA ARG A 103 -3.24 -2.15 -8.40
C ARG A 103 -2.26 -1.45 -9.32
N THR A 104 -1.35 -0.65 -8.78
CA THR A 104 -0.35 0.10 -9.53
C THR A 104 0.96 -0.64 -9.74
N TYR A 105 1.19 -1.76 -9.03
CA TYR A 105 2.40 -2.57 -9.22
C TYR A 105 2.54 -3.01 -10.69
N PRO A 106 3.71 -2.88 -11.31
CA PRO A 106 5.03 -2.59 -10.75
C PRO A 106 5.42 -1.10 -10.70
N PHE A 107 4.51 -0.20 -11.00
CA PHE A 107 4.76 1.23 -11.05
C PHE A 107 4.61 1.88 -9.68
N MET A 108 5.51 2.82 -9.38
CA MET A 108 5.44 3.69 -8.22
C MET A 108 5.70 5.14 -8.64
N LEU A 109 4.90 6.06 -8.13
CA LEU A 109 5.04 7.50 -8.40
C LEU A 109 5.44 8.23 -7.12
N SER A 110 6.69 8.69 -7.07
CA SER A 110 7.22 9.50 -5.97
C SER A 110 7.40 10.98 -6.39
N ARG A 111 7.97 11.78 -5.49
CA ARG A 111 8.40 13.16 -5.82
C ARG A 111 9.53 13.18 -6.85
N GLU A 112 10.32 12.13 -6.94
CA GLU A 112 11.43 11.97 -7.89
C GLU A 112 10.94 11.52 -9.28
N GLY A 113 9.69 11.06 -9.38
CA GLY A 113 9.07 10.62 -10.63
C GLY A 113 8.59 9.16 -10.59
N LEU A 114 8.40 8.61 -11.78
CA LEU A 114 7.98 7.22 -11.98
C LEU A 114 9.16 6.28 -11.80
N SER A 115 8.98 5.26 -10.95
CA SER A 115 9.93 4.16 -10.76
C SER A 115 9.23 2.80 -10.96
N LEU A 116 10.04 1.75 -11.11
CA LEU A 116 9.58 0.39 -11.42
C LEU A 116 10.14 -0.61 -10.42
N SER A 117 9.27 -1.52 -9.97
CA SER A 117 9.69 -2.75 -9.30
C SER A 117 9.86 -3.90 -10.30
N PRO A 118 10.72 -4.89 -10.03
CA PRO A 118 10.87 -6.05 -10.91
C PRO A 118 9.55 -6.80 -11.10
N CYS A 119 9.17 -7.04 -12.37
CA CYS A 119 7.96 -7.78 -12.72
C CYS A 119 8.09 -8.40 -14.11
N GLU A 120 7.68 -9.65 -14.26
CA GLU A 120 7.73 -10.40 -15.53
C GLU A 120 6.79 -9.81 -16.60
N GLY A 121 5.77 -9.05 -16.17
CA GLY A 121 4.81 -8.41 -17.07
C GLY A 121 5.31 -7.13 -17.73
N ILE A 122 6.49 -6.61 -17.36
CA ILE A 122 7.09 -5.42 -17.97
C ILE A 122 7.54 -5.73 -19.39
N GLY A 123 7.38 -4.76 -20.30
CA GLY A 123 7.74 -4.88 -21.72
C GLY A 123 6.65 -5.54 -22.56
N THR A 124 5.50 -5.88 -22.00
CA THR A 124 4.34 -6.37 -22.76
C THR A 124 3.52 -5.21 -23.29
N GLU A 125 2.86 -5.41 -24.42
CA GLU A 125 2.01 -4.39 -25.01
C GLU A 125 0.85 -4.01 -24.07
N ILE A 126 0.60 -2.71 -23.93
CA ILE A 126 -0.49 -2.16 -23.14
C ILE A 126 -1.29 -1.19 -24.01
N SER A 127 -2.61 -1.21 -23.89
CA SER A 127 -3.45 -0.25 -24.57
C SER A 127 -3.33 1.15 -23.94
N ARG A 128 -3.67 2.18 -24.74
CA ARG A 128 -3.70 3.56 -24.23
C ARG A 128 -4.64 3.72 -23.03
N ASN A 129 -5.81 3.12 -23.08
CA ASN A 129 -6.80 3.22 -22.00
C ASN A 129 -6.29 2.60 -20.70
N GLU A 130 -5.63 1.42 -20.75
CA GLU A 130 -5.04 0.78 -19.60
C GLU A 130 -3.89 1.62 -18.99
N ALA A 131 -3.05 2.21 -19.84
CA ALA A 131 -2.00 3.10 -19.37
C ALA A 131 -2.55 4.37 -18.71
N GLU A 132 -3.61 4.97 -19.26
CA GLU A 132 -4.32 6.12 -18.68
C GLU A 132 -5.00 5.74 -17.34
N GLU A 133 -5.52 4.52 -17.20
CA GLU A 133 -6.09 4.01 -15.95
C GLU A 133 -5.00 3.87 -14.88
N ILE A 134 -3.87 3.24 -15.20
CA ILE A 134 -2.75 3.08 -14.26
C ILE A 134 -2.20 4.45 -13.85
N ALA A 135 -2.05 5.39 -14.80
CA ALA A 135 -1.61 6.76 -14.50
C ALA A 135 -2.57 7.47 -13.54
N GLY A 136 -3.88 7.33 -13.76
CA GLY A 136 -4.91 7.85 -12.86
C GLY A 136 -4.83 7.28 -11.45
N LEU A 137 -4.65 5.97 -11.33
CA LEU A 137 -4.49 5.28 -10.05
C LEU A 137 -3.21 5.71 -9.30
N LEU A 138 -2.10 5.90 -10.01
CA LEU A 138 -0.83 6.38 -9.41
C LEU A 138 -0.97 7.80 -8.86
N ILE A 139 -1.63 8.69 -9.60
CA ILE A 139 -1.88 10.07 -9.15
C ILE A 139 -2.82 10.08 -7.94
N ALA A 140 -3.90 9.30 -7.98
CA ALA A 140 -4.84 9.20 -6.87
C ALA A 140 -4.18 8.64 -5.62
N ARG A 141 -3.37 7.58 -5.76
CA ARG A 141 -2.58 7.02 -4.66
C ARG A 141 -1.65 8.06 -4.06
N LYS A 142 -0.86 8.76 -4.87
CA LYS A 142 0.05 9.79 -4.39
C LYS A 142 -0.66 10.91 -3.63
N ALA A 143 -1.82 11.36 -4.12
CA ALA A 143 -2.62 12.37 -3.43
C ALA A 143 -3.13 11.87 -2.06
N ALA A 144 -3.54 10.61 -1.97
CA ALA A 144 -3.97 10.01 -0.72
C ALA A 144 -2.80 9.80 0.27
N GLU A 145 -1.61 9.44 -0.21
CA GLU A 145 -0.39 9.37 0.60
C GLU A 145 -0.04 10.75 1.20
N GLU A 146 -0.11 11.81 0.41
CA GLU A 146 0.15 13.19 0.84
C GLU A 146 -0.91 13.67 1.86
N GLU A 147 -2.18 13.32 1.67
CA GLU A 147 -3.26 13.65 2.60
C GLU A 147 -3.09 12.89 3.94
N GLU A 148 -2.80 11.60 3.92
CA GLU A 148 -2.54 10.80 5.10
C GLU A 148 -1.36 11.34 5.90
N GLU A 149 -0.25 11.68 5.23
CA GLU A 149 0.93 12.28 5.86
C GLU A 149 0.59 13.59 6.57
N GLU A 150 -0.24 14.46 5.97
CA GLU A 150 -0.65 15.73 6.58
C GLU A 150 -1.58 15.52 7.78
N GLN A 151 -2.50 14.55 7.69
CA GLN A 151 -3.39 14.19 8.81
C GLN A 151 -2.60 13.63 9.98
N VAL A 152 -1.66 12.72 9.74
CA VAL A 152 -0.75 12.19 10.77
C VAL A 152 0.05 13.32 11.42
N ARG A 153 0.60 14.24 10.63
CA ARG A 153 1.33 15.42 11.14
C ARG A 153 0.45 16.31 12.02
N THR A 154 -0.81 16.48 11.62
CA THR A 154 -1.80 17.24 12.39
C THR A 154 -2.10 16.55 13.73
N HIS A 155 -2.29 15.24 13.74
CA HIS A 155 -2.51 14.48 14.97
C HIS A 155 -1.31 14.52 15.90
N LEU A 156 -0.09 14.41 15.37
CA LEU A 156 1.15 14.55 16.15
C LEU A 156 1.29 15.91 16.83
N SER A 157 0.84 16.98 16.18
CA SER A 157 0.94 18.35 16.72
C SER A 157 -0.20 18.72 17.68
N SER A 158 -1.36 18.11 17.54
CA SER A 158 -2.59 18.49 18.26
C SER A 158 -2.98 17.54 19.41
N HIS A 159 -2.42 16.33 19.46
CA HIS A 159 -2.77 15.32 20.45
C HIS A 159 -1.57 14.95 21.34
N SER A 160 -1.86 14.69 22.62
CA SER A 160 -0.86 14.10 23.51
C SER A 160 -0.74 12.60 23.22
N ILE A 161 0.46 12.16 22.90
CA ILE A 161 0.74 10.73 22.69
C ILE A 161 0.76 10.03 24.06
N PRO A 162 0.00 8.94 24.24
CA PRO A 162 0.00 8.17 25.49
C PRO A 162 1.40 7.65 25.84
N ILE A 163 1.96 8.10 26.99
CA ILE A 163 3.29 7.73 27.46
C ILE A 163 3.30 6.27 27.93
N GLY A 164 4.37 5.53 27.63
CA GLY A 164 4.56 4.15 28.11
C GLY A 164 3.66 3.12 27.40
N LYS A 165 3.09 3.47 26.24
CA LYS A 165 2.19 2.61 25.46
C LYS A 165 2.73 2.36 24.06
N ASP A 166 2.30 1.24 23.49
CA ASP A 166 2.38 1.03 22.05
C ASP A 166 1.23 1.78 21.39
N VAL A 167 1.55 2.64 20.44
CA VAL A 167 0.62 3.57 19.83
C VAL A 167 0.73 3.49 18.31
N LEU A 168 -0.41 3.49 17.64
CA LEU A 168 -0.50 3.70 16.20
C LEU A 168 -1.14 5.06 15.93
N ILE A 169 -0.56 5.80 15.00
CA ILE A 169 -1.04 7.11 14.54
C ILE A 169 -1.26 7.03 13.04
N ASP A 170 -2.49 7.19 12.61
CA ASP A 170 -2.88 7.24 11.20
C ASP A 170 -3.77 8.47 10.94
N GLY A 171 -4.22 8.66 9.70
CA GLY A 171 -5.07 9.78 9.34
C GLY A 171 -6.38 9.86 10.10
N THR A 172 -6.80 8.80 10.77
CA THR A 172 -8.02 8.79 11.60
C THR A 172 -7.76 9.14 13.06
N GLY A 173 -6.50 9.16 13.52
CA GLY A 173 -6.14 9.59 14.87
C GLY A 173 -5.06 8.79 15.55
N VAL A 174 -5.00 8.96 16.87
CA VAL A 174 -4.04 8.31 17.78
C VAL A 174 -4.75 7.20 18.54
N ARG A 175 -4.24 5.98 18.51
CA ARG A 175 -4.82 4.84 19.21
C ARG A 175 -3.77 3.98 19.91
N VAL A 176 -4.08 3.46 21.08
CA VAL A 176 -3.27 2.45 21.78
C VAL A 176 -3.57 1.10 21.15
N ILE A 177 -2.51 0.34 20.85
CA ILE A 177 -2.55 -0.98 20.20
C ILE A 177 -1.92 -2.07 21.08
#